data_6e5ba4db3e4bd12ce7c2534abd3a2e57
#
_entry.id   6e5ba4db3e4bd12ce7c2534abd3a2e57
#
_cell.length_a   1.000
_cell.length_b   1.000
_cell.length_c   1.000
_cell.angle_alpha   90.00
_cell.angle_beta   90.00
_cell.angle_gamma   90.00
#
_symmetry.space_group_name_H-M   'P 1'
#
loop_
_entity.id
_entity.type
_entity.pdbx_description
1 polymer ?
#
loop_
_entity_poly.entity_id
_entity_poly.type
_entity_poly.pdbx_seq_one_letter_code
_entity_poly.pdbx_strand_id
1 'polypeptide(L)'
;MTRRMKIIKGNDCKDIDAYHKKTKNEKNQRLGRHFVCIDEAAEIFLATSGEKTEKVQKARKGLSRIARLGRACGVHLIIATQRPDVKAVDPQVKANLTSIVCFQMPNLASSMTVLSNGRATHMPSETPGRGIWKDGGKMVEVQ
;
A
#
# COMPACT_ATOMS: atom_id res chain seq x y z
N MET A 1 3.56 -15.13 1.47
CA MET A 1 4.81 -14.36 1.65
C MET A 1 5.96 -15.21 2.18
N THR A 2 5.85 -15.88 3.32
CA THR A 2 6.93 -16.69 3.94
C THR A 2 7.53 -17.75 3.00
N ARG A 3 6.68 -18.51 2.28
CA ARG A 3 7.13 -19.51 1.30
C ARG A 3 7.95 -18.86 0.16
N ARG A 4 7.49 -17.73 -0.35
CA ARG A 4 8.18 -17.01 -1.43
C ARG A 4 9.57 -16.52 -1.00
N MET A 5 9.66 -15.96 0.22
CA MET A 5 10.94 -15.52 0.78
C MET A 5 11.91 -16.68 0.96
N LYS A 6 11.43 -17.85 1.38
CA LYS A 6 12.28 -19.07 1.45
C LYS A 6 12.82 -19.48 0.08
N ILE A 7 11.97 -19.44 -0.97
CA ILE A 7 12.42 -19.76 -2.35
C ILE A 7 13.46 -18.77 -2.82
N ILE A 8 13.23 -17.46 -2.67
CA ILE A 8 14.16 -16.42 -3.11
C ILE A 8 15.51 -16.55 -2.41
N LYS A 9 15.50 -16.68 -1.08
CA LYS A 9 16.72 -16.84 -0.28
C LYS A 9 17.43 -18.18 -0.54
N GLY A 10 16.69 -19.26 -0.73
CA GLY A 10 17.24 -20.57 -1.06
C GLY A 10 17.95 -20.61 -2.43
N ASN A 11 17.70 -19.60 -3.26
CA ASN A 11 18.44 -19.38 -4.52
C ASN A 11 19.50 -18.26 -4.40
N ASP A 12 19.92 -17.89 -3.20
CA ASP A 12 20.91 -16.83 -2.93
C ASP A 12 20.53 -15.47 -3.56
N CYS A 13 19.24 -15.18 -3.64
CA CYS A 13 18.73 -13.94 -4.20
C CYS A 13 18.21 -13.02 -3.07
N LYS A 14 18.53 -11.72 -3.21
CA LYS A 14 18.09 -10.70 -2.23
C LYS A 14 16.60 -10.36 -2.37
N ASP A 15 16.07 -10.41 -3.57
CA ASP A 15 14.71 -10.03 -3.93
C ASP A 15 14.20 -10.80 -5.15
N ILE A 16 12.92 -10.57 -5.49
CA ILE A 16 12.25 -11.21 -6.62
C ILE A 16 12.87 -10.82 -7.97
N ASP A 17 13.43 -9.63 -8.11
CA ASP A 17 14.01 -9.17 -9.36
C ASP A 17 15.36 -9.87 -9.63
N ALA A 18 16.17 -10.04 -8.58
CA ALA A 18 17.38 -10.85 -8.64
C ALA A 18 17.05 -12.32 -8.95
N TYR A 19 16.00 -12.86 -8.31
CA TYR A 19 15.51 -14.21 -8.57
C TYR A 19 15.07 -14.39 -10.04
N HIS A 20 14.26 -13.46 -10.57
CA HIS A 20 13.84 -13.52 -11.97
C HIS A 20 14.99 -13.42 -12.97
N LYS A 21 16.02 -12.62 -12.65
CA LYS A 21 17.23 -12.54 -13.49
C LYS A 21 17.99 -13.87 -13.50
N LYS A 22 18.14 -14.50 -12.33
CA LYS A 22 18.85 -15.78 -12.18
C LYS A 22 18.11 -16.93 -12.88
N THR A 23 16.76 -16.97 -12.79
CA THR A 23 15.93 -18.05 -13.33
C THR A 23 15.31 -17.73 -14.69
N LYS A 24 15.87 -16.75 -15.43
CA LYS A 24 15.32 -16.23 -16.69
C LYS A 24 15.03 -17.32 -17.73
N ASN A 25 15.84 -18.36 -17.78
CA ASN A 25 15.75 -19.46 -18.74
C ASN A 25 14.91 -20.66 -18.23
N GLU A 26 14.45 -20.63 -16.98
CA GLU A 26 13.73 -21.73 -16.36
C GLU A 26 12.22 -21.41 -16.31
N LYS A 27 11.48 -21.82 -17.35
CA LYS A 27 10.05 -21.51 -17.51
C LYS A 27 9.18 -21.90 -16.30
N ASN A 28 9.53 -22.94 -15.56
CA ASN A 28 8.72 -23.45 -14.44
C ASN A 28 9.05 -22.82 -13.07
N GLN A 29 10.01 -21.92 -12.96
CA GLN A 29 10.43 -21.31 -11.69
C GLN A 29 10.00 -19.85 -11.53
N ARG A 30 9.21 -19.29 -12.44
CA ARG A 30 8.76 -17.89 -12.31
C ARG A 30 7.78 -17.72 -11.16
N LEU A 31 8.17 -16.89 -10.19
CA LEU A 31 7.29 -16.39 -9.14
C LEU A 31 6.52 -15.17 -9.66
N GLY A 32 5.22 -15.32 -9.95
CA GLY A 32 4.35 -14.20 -10.34
C GLY A 32 4.34 -13.09 -9.28
N ARG A 33 4.03 -11.84 -9.62
CA ARG A 33 3.77 -10.78 -8.66
C ARG A 33 2.33 -10.91 -8.13
N HIS A 34 2.15 -10.65 -6.85
CA HIS A 34 0.84 -10.66 -6.20
C HIS A 34 0.46 -9.25 -5.78
N PHE A 35 -0.77 -8.87 -6.02
CA PHE A 35 -1.35 -7.64 -5.53
C PHE A 35 -2.42 -7.97 -4.48
N VAL A 36 -2.33 -7.31 -3.34
CA VAL A 36 -3.32 -7.34 -2.27
C VAL A 36 -3.99 -5.98 -2.28
N CYS A 37 -5.25 -5.94 -2.68
CA CYS A 37 -6.04 -4.72 -2.77
C CYS A 37 -7.03 -4.67 -1.61
N ILE A 38 -7.07 -3.56 -0.90
CA ILE A 38 -8.01 -3.24 0.17
C ILE A 38 -8.78 -2.01 -0.26
N ASP A 39 -10.06 -2.16 -0.51
CA ASP A 39 -10.90 -1.09 -1.04
C ASP A 39 -11.27 -0.05 0.03
N GLU A 40 -11.57 -0.50 1.27
CA GLU A 40 -11.82 0.41 2.40
C GLU A 40 -11.02 -0.02 3.63
N ALA A 41 -9.89 0.64 3.83
CA ALA A 41 -8.99 0.32 4.93
C ALA A 41 -9.56 0.67 6.31
N ALA A 42 -10.46 1.65 6.38
CA ALA A 42 -11.08 2.05 7.63
C ALA A 42 -11.85 0.89 8.29
N GLU A 43 -12.44 -0.01 7.52
CA GLU A 43 -13.11 -1.21 8.02
C GLU A 43 -12.17 -2.12 8.83
N ILE A 44 -10.90 -2.15 8.50
CA ILE A 44 -9.88 -2.95 9.19
C ILE A 44 -9.26 -2.15 10.34
N PHE A 45 -8.94 -0.87 10.10
CA PHE A 45 -8.13 -0.09 11.05
C PHE A 45 -8.97 0.65 12.11
N LEU A 46 -10.26 0.90 11.86
CA LEU A 46 -11.15 1.55 12.82
C LEU A 46 -12.03 0.59 13.62
N ALA A 47 -12.01 -0.70 13.32
CA ALA A 47 -12.77 -1.69 14.09
C ALA A 47 -12.27 -1.76 15.55
N THR A 48 -13.13 -1.40 16.51
CA THR A 48 -12.76 -1.16 17.90
C THR A 48 -13.28 -2.16 18.92
N SER A 49 -14.25 -3.03 18.60
CA SER A 49 -14.86 -3.94 19.60
C SER A 49 -15.44 -5.24 19.03
N GLY A 50 -15.56 -6.25 19.89
CA GLY A 50 -16.23 -7.53 19.66
C GLY A 50 -15.32 -8.68 19.18
N GLU A 51 -15.91 -9.83 18.84
CA GLU A 51 -15.23 -11.06 18.37
C GLU A 51 -14.35 -10.83 17.11
N LYS A 52 -14.62 -9.76 16.37
CA LYS A 52 -13.82 -9.33 15.22
C LYS A 52 -12.42 -8.85 15.62
N THR A 53 -12.17 -8.56 16.90
CA THR A 53 -10.92 -7.89 17.36
C THR A 53 -9.68 -8.74 17.09
N GLU A 54 -9.72 -10.05 17.33
CA GLU A 54 -8.56 -10.92 17.08
C GLU A 54 -8.28 -11.07 15.59
N LYS A 55 -9.32 -11.29 14.79
CA LYS A 55 -9.22 -11.38 13.33
C LYS A 55 -8.69 -10.09 12.72
N VAL A 56 -9.19 -8.96 13.19
CA VAL A 56 -8.76 -7.61 12.78
C VAL A 56 -7.29 -7.37 13.16
N GLN A 57 -6.91 -7.70 14.37
CA GLN A 57 -5.51 -7.61 14.82
C GLN A 57 -4.56 -8.46 13.98
N LYS A 58 -4.98 -9.68 13.65
CA LYS A 58 -4.23 -10.58 12.77
C LYS A 58 -4.10 -10.00 11.35
N ALA A 59 -5.18 -9.41 10.83
CA ALA A 59 -5.16 -8.72 9.54
C ALA A 59 -4.21 -7.51 9.56
N ARG A 60 -4.28 -6.64 10.56
CA ARG A 60 -3.38 -5.48 10.73
C ARG A 60 -1.91 -5.91 10.75
N LYS A 61 -1.57 -6.93 11.57
CA LYS A 61 -0.21 -7.50 11.62
C LYS A 61 0.23 -8.05 10.26
N GLY A 62 -0.69 -8.70 9.54
CA GLY A 62 -0.46 -9.21 8.18
C GLY A 62 -0.15 -8.09 7.20
N LEU A 63 -0.96 -7.03 7.19
CA LEU A 63 -0.80 -5.86 6.32
C LEU A 63 0.51 -5.11 6.60
N SER A 64 0.81 -4.86 7.87
CA SER A 64 2.08 -4.26 8.29
C SER A 64 3.28 -5.08 7.79
N ARG A 65 3.19 -6.40 7.86
CA ARG A 65 4.25 -7.28 7.36
C ARG A 65 4.37 -7.24 5.84
N ILE A 66 3.24 -7.16 5.10
CA ILE A 66 3.25 -7.03 3.64
C ILE A 66 3.84 -5.68 3.25
N ALA A 67 3.41 -4.58 3.88
CA ALA A 67 3.93 -3.24 3.60
C ALA A 67 5.45 -3.17 3.74
N ARG A 68 6.00 -3.79 4.79
CA ARG A 68 7.44 -3.77 5.09
C ARG A 68 8.27 -4.72 4.22
N LEU A 69 7.79 -5.93 3.93
CA LEU A 69 8.59 -7.01 3.35
C LEU A 69 8.08 -7.48 1.99
N GLY A 70 6.89 -7.06 1.59
CA GLY A 70 6.20 -7.57 0.40
C GLY A 70 6.98 -7.32 -0.87
N ARG A 71 7.52 -6.10 -1.04
CA ARG A 71 8.27 -5.69 -2.24
C ARG A 71 9.37 -6.69 -2.61
N ALA A 72 10.18 -7.09 -1.64
CA ALA A 72 11.26 -8.04 -1.86
C ALA A 72 10.78 -9.43 -2.31
N CYS A 73 9.54 -9.80 -1.96
CA CYS A 73 8.93 -11.09 -2.35
C CYS A 73 8.03 -10.96 -3.59
N GLY A 74 7.88 -9.76 -4.17
CA GLY A 74 6.92 -9.49 -5.24
C GLY A 74 5.46 -9.56 -4.78
N VAL A 75 5.18 -9.13 -3.54
CA VAL A 75 3.84 -8.94 -3.01
C VAL A 75 3.64 -7.45 -2.79
N HIS A 76 2.70 -6.87 -3.52
CA HIS A 76 2.39 -5.45 -3.52
C HIS A 76 1.08 -5.20 -2.79
N LEU A 77 1.00 -4.11 -2.02
CA LEU A 77 -0.16 -3.73 -1.24
C LEU A 77 -0.73 -2.43 -1.81
N ILE A 78 -2.00 -2.46 -2.15
CA ILE A 78 -2.79 -1.30 -2.55
C ILE A 78 -3.86 -1.11 -1.48
N ILE A 79 -3.88 0.07 -0.88
CA ILE A 79 -4.85 0.42 0.16
C ILE A 79 -5.62 1.64 -0.30
N ALA A 80 -6.93 1.53 -0.38
CA ALA A 80 -7.81 2.64 -0.58
C ALA A 80 -8.65 2.92 0.69
N THR A 81 -9.09 4.14 0.85
CA THR A 81 -10.02 4.54 1.89
C THR A 81 -10.69 5.85 1.52
N GLN A 82 -11.97 5.97 1.85
CA GLN A 82 -12.74 7.21 1.74
C GLN A 82 -12.59 8.09 2.99
N ARG A 83 -11.93 7.57 4.04
CA ARG A 83 -11.73 8.28 5.30
C ARG A 83 -10.28 8.76 5.42
N PRO A 84 -10.03 10.07 5.29
CA PRO A 84 -8.69 10.63 5.40
C PRO A 84 -8.20 10.80 6.86
N ASP A 85 -8.82 10.10 7.80
CA ASP A 85 -8.45 10.17 9.21
C ASP A 85 -7.04 9.62 9.45
N VAL A 86 -6.34 10.20 10.40
CA VAL A 86 -5.00 9.72 10.83
C VAL A 86 -5.05 8.26 11.27
N LYS A 87 -6.19 7.82 11.81
CA LYS A 87 -6.42 6.44 12.30
C LYS A 87 -6.88 5.46 11.21
N ALA A 88 -7.25 5.94 10.03
CA ALA A 88 -7.79 5.09 8.96
C ALA A 88 -6.76 4.13 8.35
N VAL A 89 -5.48 4.41 8.51
CA VAL A 89 -4.39 3.49 8.14
C VAL A 89 -3.35 3.51 9.25
N ASP A 90 -2.97 2.33 9.72
CA ASP A 90 -1.92 2.15 10.73
C ASP A 90 -0.66 2.94 10.36
N PRO A 91 -0.08 3.74 11.27
CA PRO A 91 1.12 4.54 10.98
C PRO A 91 2.31 3.73 10.48
N GLN A 92 2.49 2.50 10.97
CA GLN A 92 3.57 1.62 10.49
C GLN A 92 3.32 1.14 9.05
N VAL A 93 2.07 0.90 8.69
CA VAL A 93 1.69 0.58 7.30
C VAL A 93 1.94 1.80 6.43
N LYS A 94 1.43 2.96 6.82
CA LYS A 94 1.59 4.23 6.09
C LYS A 94 3.06 4.59 5.84
N ALA A 95 3.93 4.43 6.84
CA ALA A 95 5.36 4.71 6.72
C ALA A 95 6.09 3.81 5.70
N ASN A 96 5.54 2.65 5.38
CA ASN A 96 6.10 1.71 4.40
C ASN A 96 5.42 1.77 3.02
N LEU A 97 4.36 2.58 2.86
CA LEU A 97 3.76 2.87 1.56
C LEU A 97 4.57 3.98 0.87
N THR A 98 5.13 3.68 -0.28
CA THR A 98 6.06 4.59 -0.98
C THR A 98 5.34 5.63 -1.82
N SER A 99 4.14 5.29 -2.31
CA SER A 99 3.38 6.15 -3.22
C SER A 99 1.96 6.34 -2.70
N ILE A 100 1.43 7.53 -2.89
CA ILE A 100 0.07 7.91 -2.48
C ILE A 100 -0.61 8.54 -3.69
N VAL A 101 -1.85 8.14 -3.97
CA VAL A 101 -2.76 8.87 -4.86
C VAL A 101 -3.82 9.52 -3.98
N CYS A 102 -4.00 10.81 -4.10
CA CYS A 102 -4.99 11.58 -3.36
C CYS A 102 -5.89 12.31 -4.35
N PHE A 103 -7.16 11.99 -4.32
CA PHE A 103 -8.18 12.70 -5.07
C PHE A 103 -8.59 13.99 -4.32
N GLN A 104 -9.55 14.73 -4.87
CA GLN A 104 -10.06 15.93 -4.25
C GLN A 104 -10.47 15.70 -2.80
N MET A 105 -10.07 16.60 -1.92
CA MET A 105 -10.40 16.57 -0.49
C MET A 105 -11.32 17.74 -0.11
N PRO A 106 -12.31 17.48 0.77
CA PRO A 106 -13.33 18.49 1.13
C PRO A 106 -12.76 19.64 1.96
N ASN A 107 -11.64 19.44 2.63
CA ASN A 107 -11.04 20.44 3.51
C ASN A 107 -9.53 20.30 3.67
N LEU A 108 -8.91 21.35 4.19
CA LEU A 108 -7.47 21.45 4.39
C LEU A 108 -6.94 20.35 5.35
N ALA A 109 -7.67 20.07 6.44
CA ALA A 109 -7.24 19.08 7.43
C ALA A 109 -7.09 17.69 6.81
N SER A 110 -8.04 17.29 5.97
CA SER A 110 -7.98 16.02 5.21
C SER A 110 -6.80 15.98 4.26
N SER A 111 -6.58 17.05 3.49
CA SER A 111 -5.44 17.15 2.58
C SER A 111 -4.10 17.10 3.31
N MET A 112 -3.98 17.82 4.43
CA MET A 112 -2.80 17.79 5.29
C MET A 112 -2.51 16.40 5.85
N THR A 113 -3.56 15.65 6.26
CA THR A 113 -3.42 14.29 6.76
C THR A 113 -2.85 13.32 5.72
N VAL A 114 -3.26 13.44 4.46
CA VAL A 114 -2.85 12.53 3.38
C VAL A 114 -1.55 12.97 2.73
N LEU A 115 -1.48 14.22 2.26
CA LEU A 115 -0.38 14.74 1.46
C LEU A 115 0.65 15.54 2.25
N SER A 116 0.33 15.96 3.48
CA SER A 116 1.09 16.92 4.30
C SER A 116 1.14 18.33 3.68
N ASN A 117 0.14 18.66 2.84
CA ASN A 117 -0.09 19.99 2.29
C ASN A 117 -1.55 20.15 1.83
N GLY A 118 -1.95 21.38 1.41
CA GLY A 118 -3.33 21.70 1.03
C GLY A 118 -3.69 21.44 -0.43
N ARG A 119 -2.83 20.88 -1.26
CA ARG A 119 -3.02 20.81 -2.73
C ARG A 119 -4.30 20.07 -3.13
N ALA A 120 -4.69 19.04 -2.40
CA ALA A 120 -5.86 18.24 -2.76
C ALA A 120 -7.20 19.00 -2.58
N THR A 121 -7.23 20.13 -1.84
CA THR A 121 -8.44 20.97 -1.72
C THR A 121 -8.68 21.85 -2.95
N HIS A 122 -7.68 22.06 -3.77
CA HIS A 122 -7.74 22.90 -4.96
C HIS A 122 -7.92 22.10 -6.26
N MET A 123 -8.17 20.79 -6.14
CA MET A 123 -8.44 19.96 -7.32
C MET A 123 -9.81 20.29 -7.89
N PRO A 124 -9.95 20.40 -9.23
CA PRO A 124 -11.22 20.72 -9.86
C PRO A 124 -12.22 19.57 -9.69
N SER A 125 -13.42 19.90 -9.18
CA SER A 125 -14.52 18.95 -8.98
C SER A 125 -15.11 18.44 -10.30
N GLU A 126 -14.99 19.23 -11.37
CA GLU A 126 -15.55 18.93 -12.69
C GLU A 126 -14.73 17.89 -13.46
N THR A 127 -13.61 17.47 -12.92
CA THR A 127 -12.73 16.50 -13.60
C THR A 127 -12.61 15.21 -12.79
N PRO A 128 -13.57 14.27 -12.94
CA PRO A 128 -13.56 13.01 -12.21
C PRO A 128 -12.29 12.23 -12.48
N GLY A 129 -11.73 11.64 -11.42
CA GLY A 129 -10.52 10.83 -11.52
C GLY A 129 -9.21 11.61 -11.48
N ARG A 130 -9.26 12.97 -11.53
CA ARG A 130 -8.06 13.78 -11.31
C ARG A 130 -7.59 13.68 -9.87
N GLY A 131 -6.29 13.49 -9.69
CA GLY A 131 -5.68 13.33 -8.37
C GLY A 131 -4.25 13.81 -8.34
N ILE A 132 -3.64 13.73 -7.17
CA ILE A 132 -2.24 14.01 -6.95
C ILE A 132 -1.52 12.71 -6.64
N TRP A 133 -0.58 12.33 -7.47
CA TRP A 133 0.36 11.26 -7.19
C TRP A 133 1.55 11.85 -6.43
N LYS A 134 1.77 11.34 -5.24
CA LYS A 134 2.95 11.61 -4.42
C LYS A 134 3.83 10.36 -4.39
N ASP A 135 5.08 10.50 -4.80
CA ASP A 135 6.09 9.45 -4.72
C ASP A 135 7.38 10.02 -4.14
N GLY A 136 7.70 9.63 -2.92
CA GLY A 136 8.75 10.27 -2.15
C GLY A 136 8.49 11.77 -1.96
N GLY A 137 9.41 12.61 -2.43
CA GLY A 137 9.28 14.08 -2.38
C GLY A 137 8.60 14.71 -3.59
N LYS A 138 8.30 13.94 -4.64
CA LYS A 138 7.67 14.45 -5.86
C LYS A 138 6.17 14.35 -5.79
N MET A 139 5.48 15.37 -6.33
CA MET A 139 4.03 15.39 -6.45
C MET A 139 3.67 15.83 -7.87
N VAL A 140 2.85 15.05 -8.55
CA VAL A 140 2.39 15.29 -9.92
C VAL A 140 0.88 15.13 -9.96
N GLU A 141 0.21 16.02 -10.67
CA GLU A 141 -1.20 15.83 -11.02
C GLU A 141 -1.31 14.71 -12.04
N VAL A 142 -2.31 13.83 -11.83
CA VAL A 142 -2.60 12.68 -12.71
C VAL A 142 -4.10 12.59 -12.97
N GLN A 143 -4.44 11.98 -14.09
CA GLN A 143 -5.81 11.68 -14.45
C GLN A 143 -5.88 10.32 -15.14
#